data_924ed0e88609e6efbc81d99ed3c08541
#
_entry.id   924ed0e88609e6efbc81d99ed3c08541
#
_cell.length_a   1.000
_cell.length_b   1.000
_cell.length_c   1.000
_cell.angle_alpha   90.00
_cell.angle_beta   90.00
_cell.angle_gamma   90.00
#
_symmetry.space_group_name_H-M   'P 1'
#
loop_
_entity.id
_entity.type
_entity.pdbx_description
1 polymer ?
#
loop_
_entity_poly.entity_id
_entity_poly.type
_entity_poly.pdbx_seq_one_letter_code
_entity_poly.pdbx_strand_id
1 'polypeptide(L)'
;MKSSLGLGVLLLLGSVACGDAAVDVATPDGGEPPEGGSLPDTGGTKDGSLPVVDSSTPPDASGGDGSVAPAHVKTVFLILMENHNWSSIKGSASAPYINKTLLPMAAHAESYFDNPKKVHPSEPNYIWLEAGDNLGITTDADPSASHLVVGKDHLVKQLKAAGVPWHAYVEDIPGGKCPIVSNGFYAVKHVPMAFFDDVVGSPPSTTAPECVANVVPYTQLATDLAANKVAGYNFITPNVCDDMHGQAGCGADLVKDGDTWLAAEVPKILASQAYKDDGALFITWDESEGGEFPIGMIVLSPLGKGGGYSNTTKYFHSSMVRTVETIFGIKTFLNDAANQPDLGDLFTTGL
;
A
#
# COMPACT_ATOMS: atom_id res chain seq x y z
N MET A 1 42.80 -29.65 -42.85
CA MET A 1 42.07 -29.40 -44.10
C MET A 1 40.82 -28.67 -43.80
N LYS A 2 40.74 -27.39 -44.23
CA LYS A 2 39.60 -26.61 -44.81
C LYS A 2 38.27 -26.68 -44.04
N SER A 3 37.50 -25.63 -43.77
CA SER A 3 37.53 -24.23 -44.22
C SER A 3 36.55 -23.42 -43.38
N SER A 4 36.89 -22.18 -43.17
CA SER A 4 36.07 -21.08 -42.58
C SER A 4 34.95 -20.67 -43.54
N LEU A 5 33.77 -20.27 -42.96
CA LEU A 5 32.88 -19.30 -43.63
C LEU A 5 32.37 -18.33 -42.57
N GLY A 6 32.75 -17.08 -42.74
CA GLY A 6 32.19 -15.96 -42.02
C GLY A 6 30.93 -15.46 -42.71
N LEU A 7 29.99 -14.94 -41.92
CA LEU A 7 28.83 -14.20 -42.42
C LEU A 7 28.79 -12.85 -41.71
N GLY A 8 29.03 -11.78 -42.48
CA GLY A 8 28.96 -10.41 -42.01
C GLY A 8 27.51 -9.94 -41.88
N VAL A 9 27.24 -9.20 -40.85
CA VAL A 9 25.97 -8.48 -40.66
C VAL A 9 26.20 -7.01 -41.03
N LEU A 10 25.41 -6.55 -41.97
CA LEU A 10 25.38 -5.21 -42.52
C LEU A 10 24.55 -4.31 -41.59
N LEU A 11 25.16 -3.24 -41.03
CA LEU A 11 24.45 -2.15 -40.36
C LEU A 11 23.81 -1.21 -41.39
N LEU A 12 22.52 -0.99 -41.29
CA LEU A 12 21.81 0.11 -41.94
C LEU A 12 21.52 1.20 -40.93
N LEU A 13 22.23 2.31 -41.10
CA LEU A 13 21.92 3.60 -40.43
C LEU A 13 20.81 4.31 -41.22
N GLY A 14 19.66 4.49 -40.62
CA GLY A 14 18.59 5.33 -41.12
C GLY A 14 18.48 6.61 -40.29
N SER A 15 18.92 7.74 -40.86
CA SER A 15 18.71 9.08 -40.35
C SER A 15 17.31 9.57 -40.75
N VAL A 16 16.52 10.06 -39.79
CA VAL A 16 15.30 10.83 -40.09
C VAL A 16 15.44 12.20 -39.41
N ALA A 17 15.25 13.21 -40.25
CA ALA A 17 15.45 14.63 -39.96
C ALA A 17 14.26 15.25 -39.20
N CYS A 18 14.60 16.30 -38.46
CA CYS A 18 13.73 17.26 -37.78
C CYS A 18 12.66 17.87 -38.66
N GLY A 19 11.50 18.11 -38.08
CA GLY A 19 10.51 19.03 -38.56
C GLY A 19 9.94 19.84 -37.40
N ASP A 20 10.39 21.10 -37.28
CA ASP A 20 9.83 22.12 -36.39
C ASP A 20 8.46 22.56 -36.88
N ALA A 21 7.48 22.59 -35.99
CA ALA A 21 6.26 23.36 -36.18
C ALA A 21 5.97 24.15 -34.90
N ALA A 22 6.25 25.45 -34.98
CA ALA A 22 5.82 26.45 -34.00
C ALA A 22 4.30 26.62 -34.08
N VAL A 23 3.63 26.67 -32.93
CA VAL A 23 2.24 27.12 -32.82
C VAL A 23 2.17 28.27 -31.83
N ASP A 24 1.62 29.38 -32.30
CA ASP A 24 1.41 30.66 -31.65
C ASP A 24 0.59 30.55 -30.35
N VAL A 25 1.02 31.29 -29.35
CA VAL A 25 0.32 31.55 -28.10
C VAL A 25 -0.54 32.80 -28.26
N ALA A 26 -1.85 32.66 -28.16
CA ALA A 26 -2.76 33.78 -27.96
C ALA A 26 -3.11 33.90 -26.48
N THR A 27 -2.81 35.05 -25.89
CA THR A 27 -3.26 35.52 -24.58
C THR A 27 -4.66 36.14 -24.71
N PRO A 28 -5.57 35.95 -23.74
CA PRO A 28 -6.64 36.88 -23.50
C PRO A 28 -6.50 37.65 -22.18
N ASP A 29 -6.75 38.82 -22.36
CA ASP A 29 -6.94 40.05 -21.65
C ASP A 29 -7.61 39.97 -20.27
N GLY A 30 -7.24 40.96 -19.44
CA GLY A 30 -7.66 41.13 -18.07
C GLY A 30 -9.10 41.61 -17.89
N GLY A 31 -9.66 41.30 -16.74
CA GLY A 31 -10.90 41.86 -16.21
C GLY A 31 -10.77 42.08 -14.71
N GLU A 32 -10.81 43.34 -14.33
CA GLU A 32 -10.78 43.89 -12.99
C GLU A 32 -12.09 43.62 -12.21
N PRO A 33 -12.05 43.53 -10.87
CA PRO A 33 -13.25 43.33 -10.03
C PRO A 33 -13.86 44.68 -9.60
N PRO A 34 -15.18 44.77 -9.34
CA PRO A 34 -15.78 45.98 -8.78
C PRO A 34 -15.74 45.99 -7.24
N GLU A 35 -15.46 47.19 -6.76
CA GLU A 35 -15.47 47.62 -5.37
C GLU A 35 -16.89 47.84 -4.81
N GLY A 36 -17.02 47.68 -3.49
CA GLY A 36 -17.73 48.61 -2.64
C GLY A 36 -19.18 48.27 -2.21
N GLY A 37 -19.37 48.11 -0.93
CA GLY A 37 -20.68 48.13 -0.30
C GLY A 37 -20.59 48.15 1.23
N SER A 38 -20.82 49.34 1.80
CA SER A 38 -20.68 49.73 3.20
C SER A 38 -21.71 49.10 4.16
N LEU A 39 -21.28 49.00 5.41
CA LEU A 39 -22.12 48.75 6.62
C LEU A 39 -23.15 49.84 6.88
N PRO A 40 -24.15 49.58 7.69
CA PRO A 40 -24.43 50.48 8.81
C PRO A 40 -24.52 49.81 10.17
N ASP A 41 -24.00 50.54 11.13
CA ASP A 41 -24.01 50.42 12.56
C ASP A 41 -25.36 50.89 13.13
N THR A 42 -25.87 50.22 14.19
CA THR A 42 -26.71 50.74 15.28
C THR A 42 -26.78 49.66 16.35
N GLY A 43 -26.36 49.73 17.58
CA GLY A 43 -26.56 50.77 18.58
C GLY A 43 -27.57 50.34 19.66
N GLY A 44 -27.06 49.98 20.89
CA GLY A 44 -27.80 50.08 22.17
C GLY A 44 -28.59 48.83 22.61
N THR A 45 -28.67 48.38 23.81
CA THR A 45 -28.51 48.95 25.16
C THR A 45 -28.47 47.82 26.20
N LYS A 46 -27.82 48.05 27.31
CA LYS A 46 -27.74 47.18 28.50
C LYS A 46 -29.09 46.97 29.13
N ASP A 47 -29.36 45.76 29.65
CA ASP A 47 -30.00 45.65 30.98
C ASP A 47 -29.55 44.34 31.67
N GLY A 48 -29.21 44.47 32.93
CA GLY A 48 -28.73 43.41 33.77
C GLY A 48 -29.85 42.82 34.61
N SER A 49 -29.89 41.51 34.66
CA SER A 49 -30.52 40.77 35.76
C SER A 49 -29.90 39.38 35.85
N LEU A 50 -29.27 39.10 36.99
CA LEU A 50 -28.79 37.77 37.38
C LEU A 50 -29.99 36.89 37.74
N PRO A 51 -30.10 35.65 37.26
CA PRO A 51 -31.03 34.69 37.86
C PRO A 51 -30.36 33.96 39.04
N VAL A 52 -31.13 33.86 40.08
CA VAL A 52 -30.93 33.13 41.32
C VAL A 52 -30.69 31.67 41.04
N VAL A 53 -29.63 31.08 41.62
CA VAL A 53 -29.37 29.63 41.64
C VAL A 53 -30.32 28.97 42.63
N ASP A 54 -31.29 28.21 42.15
CA ASP A 54 -32.06 27.27 42.98
C ASP A 54 -31.32 25.93 43.02
N SER A 55 -30.83 25.60 44.21
CA SER A 55 -30.10 24.37 44.49
C SER A 55 -31.03 23.32 45.08
N SER A 56 -31.68 22.52 44.23
CA SER A 56 -32.26 21.25 44.67
C SER A 56 -32.65 20.32 43.50
N THR A 57 -31.68 19.66 42.91
CA THR A 57 -31.92 18.39 42.20
C THR A 57 -30.76 17.44 42.51
N PRO A 58 -31.03 16.20 42.95
CA PRO A 58 -29.99 15.20 43.12
C PRO A 58 -29.39 14.90 41.73
N PRO A 59 -28.10 14.55 41.63
CA PRO A 59 -27.55 14.09 40.36
C PRO A 59 -28.23 12.78 39.98
N ASP A 60 -28.99 12.80 38.90
CA ASP A 60 -29.39 11.59 38.20
C ASP A 60 -28.11 10.83 37.86
N ALA A 61 -27.96 9.66 38.42
CA ALA A 61 -27.02 8.68 37.99
C ALA A 61 -27.47 8.23 36.59
N SER A 62 -27.10 9.01 35.56
CA SER A 62 -27.15 8.53 34.21
C SER A 62 -26.15 7.36 34.10
N GLY A 63 -26.73 6.16 34.22
CA GLY A 63 -26.02 4.95 33.85
C GLY A 63 -25.43 5.16 32.45
N GLY A 64 -24.12 5.22 32.40
CA GLY A 64 -23.43 5.17 31.11
C GLY A 64 -23.90 3.91 30.41
N ASP A 65 -24.61 4.08 29.31
CA ASP A 65 -24.86 3.01 28.37
C ASP A 65 -23.49 2.52 27.93
N GLY A 66 -23.11 1.36 28.48
CA GLY A 66 -21.86 0.69 28.16
C GLY A 66 -21.90 0.06 26.77
N SER A 67 -22.37 0.79 25.76
CA SER A 67 -22.22 0.36 24.37
C SER A 67 -20.74 0.36 24.07
N VAL A 68 -20.13 -0.82 24.14
CA VAL A 68 -18.79 -1.06 23.62
C VAL A 68 -18.85 -0.71 22.13
N ALA A 69 -18.02 0.24 21.70
CA ALA A 69 -17.92 0.57 20.29
C ALA A 69 -17.67 -0.72 19.50
N PRO A 70 -18.30 -0.90 18.32
CA PRO A 70 -18.07 -2.11 17.52
C PRO A 70 -16.59 -2.30 17.29
N ALA A 71 -16.13 -3.54 17.42
CA ALA A 71 -14.74 -3.89 17.17
C ALA A 71 -14.40 -3.54 15.72
N HIS A 72 -13.27 -2.91 15.51
CA HIS A 72 -12.75 -2.52 14.20
C HIS A 72 -11.26 -2.83 14.12
N VAL A 73 -10.74 -3.00 12.91
CA VAL A 73 -9.31 -3.28 12.69
C VAL A 73 -8.46 -2.11 13.18
N LYS A 74 -7.45 -2.39 14.00
CA LYS A 74 -6.58 -1.39 14.63
C LYS A 74 -5.17 -1.38 14.04
N THR A 75 -4.72 -2.52 13.54
CA THR A 75 -3.37 -2.70 12.98
C THR A 75 -3.48 -3.48 11.68
N VAL A 76 -2.86 -2.96 10.64
CA VAL A 76 -2.80 -3.60 9.32
C VAL A 76 -1.38 -4.08 9.07
N PHE A 77 -1.26 -5.34 8.68
CA PHE A 77 -0.06 -5.93 8.09
C PHE A 77 -0.38 -6.31 6.65
N LEU A 78 0.43 -5.89 5.71
CA LEU A 78 0.33 -6.27 4.30
C LEU A 78 1.64 -6.92 3.86
N ILE A 79 1.60 -8.20 3.52
CA ILE A 79 2.71 -8.91 2.86
C ILE A 79 2.42 -8.92 1.37
N LEU A 80 3.35 -8.39 0.57
CA LEU A 80 3.26 -8.41 -0.88
C LEU A 80 4.26 -9.40 -1.45
N MET A 81 3.72 -10.36 -2.20
CA MET A 81 4.46 -11.39 -2.93
C MET A 81 4.51 -11.01 -4.42
N GLU A 82 5.24 -11.78 -5.23
CA GLU A 82 5.56 -11.43 -6.61
C GLU A 82 5.03 -12.43 -7.65
N ASN A 83 4.61 -11.87 -8.76
CA ASN A 83 4.34 -12.42 -10.09
C ASN A 83 3.72 -13.83 -10.15
N HIS A 84 2.61 -14.08 -9.45
CA HIS A 84 1.96 -15.39 -9.57
C HIS A 84 0.44 -15.29 -9.71
N ASN A 85 -0.09 -16.08 -10.64
CA ASN A 85 -1.52 -16.28 -10.79
C ASN A 85 -2.09 -17.05 -9.59
N TRP A 86 -3.27 -16.67 -9.11
CA TRP A 86 -3.95 -17.39 -8.03
C TRP A 86 -4.08 -18.89 -8.30
N SER A 87 -4.30 -19.27 -9.59
CA SER A 87 -4.39 -20.66 -10.01
C SER A 87 -3.08 -21.45 -9.92
N SER A 88 -1.93 -20.79 -9.87
CA SER A 88 -0.63 -21.42 -9.66
C SER A 88 -0.27 -21.57 -8.17
N ILE A 89 -0.97 -20.85 -7.29
CA ILE A 89 -0.79 -20.88 -5.84
C ILE A 89 -1.83 -21.79 -5.19
N LYS A 90 -3.13 -21.55 -5.44
CA LYS A 90 -4.23 -22.31 -4.85
C LYS A 90 -4.25 -23.74 -5.40
N GLY A 91 -4.09 -24.70 -4.51
CA GLY A 91 -4.00 -26.14 -4.85
C GLY A 91 -2.61 -26.61 -5.29
N SER A 92 -1.61 -25.72 -5.33
CA SER A 92 -0.24 -26.08 -5.67
C SER A 92 0.40 -26.99 -4.62
N ALA A 93 1.09 -28.02 -5.07
CA ALA A 93 1.91 -28.88 -4.20
C ALA A 93 3.15 -28.15 -3.66
N SER A 94 3.61 -27.09 -4.35
CA SER A 94 4.71 -26.23 -3.92
C SER A 94 4.31 -25.21 -2.85
N ALA A 95 3.01 -25.01 -2.60
CA ALA A 95 2.49 -24.09 -1.56
C ALA A 95 1.73 -24.85 -0.45
N PRO A 96 2.33 -25.81 0.29
CA PRO A 96 1.63 -26.60 1.28
C PRO A 96 1.17 -25.79 2.49
N TYR A 97 1.90 -24.77 2.91
CA TYR A 97 1.52 -23.91 4.03
C TYR A 97 0.31 -23.04 3.68
N ILE A 98 0.34 -22.38 2.53
CA ILE A 98 -0.80 -21.60 2.04
C ILE A 98 -2.03 -22.50 1.95
N ASN A 99 -1.94 -23.66 1.28
CA ASN A 99 -3.10 -24.49 0.97
C ASN A 99 -3.64 -25.31 2.16
N LYS A 100 -2.78 -25.77 3.08
CA LYS A 100 -3.18 -26.65 4.18
C LYS A 100 -3.34 -25.93 5.52
N THR A 101 -2.79 -24.71 5.64
CA THR A 101 -2.83 -23.93 6.87
C THR A 101 -3.53 -22.60 6.70
N LEU A 102 -3.04 -21.73 5.80
CA LEU A 102 -3.60 -20.39 5.67
C LEU A 102 -5.03 -20.40 5.11
N LEU A 103 -5.26 -20.99 3.95
CA LEU A 103 -6.59 -20.98 3.32
C LEU A 103 -7.69 -21.60 4.18
N PRO A 104 -7.47 -22.72 4.91
CA PRO A 104 -8.48 -23.25 5.80
C PRO A 104 -8.84 -22.35 6.98
N MET A 105 -7.95 -21.47 7.43
CA MET A 105 -8.20 -20.57 8.56
C MET A 105 -8.56 -19.14 8.14
N ALA A 106 -8.17 -18.71 6.95
CA ALA A 106 -8.36 -17.37 6.43
C ALA A 106 -9.75 -17.16 5.81
N ALA A 107 -10.10 -15.89 5.55
CA ALA A 107 -11.01 -15.50 4.47
C ALA A 107 -10.16 -15.15 3.24
N HIS A 108 -10.68 -15.37 2.00
CA HIS A 108 -9.90 -15.05 0.80
C HIS A 108 -10.77 -14.62 -0.38
N ALA A 109 -10.24 -13.74 -1.24
CA ALA A 109 -10.88 -13.31 -2.46
C ALA A 109 -10.32 -14.08 -3.66
N GLU A 110 -11.19 -14.76 -4.41
CA GLU A 110 -10.84 -15.55 -5.59
C GLU A 110 -10.59 -14.68 -6.83
N SER A 111 -11.19 -13.49 -6.87
CA SER A 111 -11.16 -12.57 -8.00
C SER A 111 -10.49 -11.24 -7.63
N TYR A 112 -9.36 -11.32 -6.94
CA TYR A 112 -8.51 -10.16 -6.70
C TYR A 112 -7.47 -10.05 -7.82
N PHE A 113 -7.37 -8.87 -8.41
CA PHE A 113 -6.48 -8.55 -9.54
C PHE A 113 -5.52 -7.42 -9.14
N ASP A 114 -4.48 -7.22 -9.91
CA ASP A 114 -3.51 -6.14 -9.76
C ASP A 114 -4.15 -4.75 -9.95
N ASN A 115 -4.35 -4.31 -11.18
CA ASN A 115 -4.88 -2.99 -11.49
C ASN A 115 -5.87 -3.04 -12.67
N PRO A 116 -6.86 -2.12 -12.75
CA PRO A 116 -7.84 -2.11 -13.82
C PRO A 116 -7.28 -1.62 -15.17
N LYS A 117 -6.11 -0.97 -15.19
CA LYS A 117 -5.48 -0.44 -16.40
C LYS A 117 -4.52 -1.43 -17.06
N LYS A 118 -4.25 -2.58 -16.42
CA LYS A 118 -3.35 -3.62 -16.92
C LYS A 118 -1.95 -3.09 -17.15
N VAL A 119 -1.43 -2.37 -16.18
CA VAL A 119 -0.10 -1.78 -16.23
C VAL A 119 0.91 -2.77 -15.66
N HIS A 120 1.97 -2.98 -16.38
CA HIS A 120 3.15 -3.78 -16.03
C HIS A 120 4.41 -2.96 -16.33
N PRO A 121 5.58 -3.31 -15.79
CA PRO A 121 5.91 -4.41 -14.88
C PRO A 121 5.54 -4.16 -13.40
N SER A 122 6.24 -4.80 -12.44
CA SER A 122 5.91 -4.81 -11.01
C SER A 122 5.80 -3.41 -10.38
N GLU A 123 6.77 -2.51 -10.57
CA GLU A 123 6.79 -1.21 -9.88
C GLU A 123 5.50 -0.38 -10.05
N PRO A 124 4.90 -0.23 -11.25
CA PRO A 124 3.58 0.38 -11.40
C PRO A 124 2.49 -0.21 -10.51
N ASN A 125 2.53 -1.53 -10.22
CA ASN A 125 1.56 -2.22 -9.37
C ASN A 125 1.81 -1.94 -7.89
N TYR A 126 3.07 -1.85 -7.48
CA TYR A 126 3.44 -1.37 -6.14
C TYR A 126 2.98 0.07 -5.91
N ILE A 127 3.20 0.97 -6.89
CA ILE A 127 2.69 2.35 -6.82
C ILE A 127 1.17 2.37 -6.77
N TRP A 128 0.50 1.45 -7.49
CA TRP A 128 -0.95 1.32 -7.45
C TRP A 128 -1.47 0.96 -6.05
N LEU A 129 -0.79 0.05 -5.34
CA LEU A 129 -1.08 -0.31 -3.94
C LEU A 129 -0.87 0.85 -2.97
N GLU A 130 -0.03 1.82 -3.32
CA GLU A 130 0.26 2.98 -2.49
C GLU A 130 -0.63 4.19 -2.83
N ALA A 131 -1.13 4.28 -4.08
CA ALA A 131 -1.80 5.49 -4.54
C ALA A 131 -3.14 5.28 -5.25
N GLY A 132 -3.55 4.04 -5.55
CA GLY A 132 -4.74 3.77 -6.38
C GLY A 132 -4.59 4.23 -7.84
N ASP A 133 -3.36 4.48 -8.28
CA ASP A 133 -2.95 4.80 -9.66
C ASP A 133 -1.44 4.61 -9.79
N ASN A 134 -0.93 4.31 -10.99
CA ASN A 134 0.51 4.23 -11.22
C ASN A 134 1.22 5.61 -11.32
N LEU A 135 0.47 6.70 -11.30
CA LEU A 135 0.96 8.09 -11.28
C LEU A 135 2.01 8.41 -12.35
N GLY A 136 1.93 7.73 -13.50
CA GLY A 136 2.84 7.89 -14.63
C GLY A 136 4.09 7.01 -14.57
N ILE A 137 4.31 6.24 -13.52
CA ILE A 137 5.33 5.20 -13.47
C ILE A 137 4.87 4.02 -14.33
N THR A 138 5.70 3.61 -15.30
CA THR A 138 5.37 2.56 -16.29
C THR A 138 6.53 1.59 -16.54
N THR A 139 7.59 1.70 -15.78
CA THR A 139 8.80 0.87 -15.91
C THR A 139 9.41 0.64 -14.54
N ASP A 140 10.16 -0.44 -14.40
CA ASP A 140 10.99 -0.68 -13.22
C ASP A 140 12.29 0.13 -13.34
N ALA A 141 12.62 0.90 -12.31
CA ALA A 141 13.91 1.57 -12.15
C ALA A 141 14.15 1.96 -10.69
N ASP A 142 15.40 2.21 -10.32
CA ASP A 142 15.69 2.80 -9.00
C ASP A 142 15.22 4.27 -8.97
N PRO A 143 14.77 4.79 -7.80
CA PRO A 143 14.35 6.18 -7.64
C PRO A 143 15.43 7.17 -8.09
N SER A 144 15.04 8.14 -8.91
CA SER A 144 15.91 9.20 -9.41
C SER A 144 15.11 10.49 -9.63
N ALA A 145 15.78 11.60 -9.93
CA ALA A 145 15.09 12.86 -10.19
C ALA A 145 14.09 12.80 -11.36
N SER A 146 14.29 11.87 -12.30
CA SER A 146 13.39 11.61 -13.44
C SER A 146 12.49 10.40 -13.26
N HIS A 147 12.64 9.66 -12.18
CA HIS A 147 11.86 8.46 -11.83
C HIS A 147 11.38 8.57 -10.38
N LEU A 148 10.49 9.51 -10.13
CA LEU A 148 9.99 9.91 -8.82
C LEU A 148 8.59 10.50 -8.98
N VAL A 149 7.70 10.18 -8.08
CA VAL A 149 6.37 10.80 -7.96
C VAL A 149 6.49 12.04 -7.09
N VAL A 150 6.22 13.21 -7.67
CA VAL A 150 6.41 14.50 -6.99
C VAL A 150 5.08 15.17 -6.70
N GLY A 151 4.89 15.59 -5.44
CA GLY A 151 3.76 16.41 -5.00
C GLY A 151 2.40 15.74 -5.09
N LYS A 152 2.34 14.39 -5.16
CA LYS A 152 1.08 13.64 -5.21
C LYS A 152 0.68 13.15 -3.83
N ASP A 153 -0.63 12.92 -3.67
CA ASP A 153 -1.16 12.25 -2.50
C ASP A 153 -1.05 10.73 -2.67
N HIS A 154 -0.74 10.06 -1.58
CA HIS A 154 -0.58 8.62 -1.50
C HIS A 154 -0.90 8.13 -0.09
N LEU A 155 -0.99 6.81 0.11
CA LEU A 155 -1.56 6.18 1.29
C LEU A 155 -0.82 6.59 2.58
N VAL A 156 0.50 6.40 2.65
CA VAL A 156 1.23 6.72 3.88
C VAL A 156 1.24 8.23 4.19
N LYS A 157 1.14 9.10 3.20
CA LYS A 157 0.95 10.53 3.41
C LYS A 157 -0.41 10.84 4.05
N GLN A 158 -1.49 10.18 3.59
CA GLN A 158 -2.82 10.31 4.20
C GLN A 158 -2.86 9.73 5.61
N LEU A 159 -2.24 8.55 5.83
CA LEU A 159 -2.12 7.92 7.14
C LEU A 159 -1.41 8.84 8.13
N LYS A 160 -0.29 9.42 7.73
CA LYS A 160 0.45 10.41 8.52
C LYS A 160 -0.39 11.63 8.87
N ALA A 161 -1.15 12.17 7.92
CA ALA A 161 -2.07 13.28 8.14
C ALA A 161 -3.21 12.91 9.11
N ALA A 162 -3.63 11.64 9.13
CA ALA A 162 -4.61 11.09 10.07
C ALA A 162 -4.01 10.71 11.44
N GLY A 163 -2.70 10.90 11.64
CA GLY A 163 -2.00 10.54 12.88
C GLY A 163 -1.74 9.03 13.03
N VAL A 164 -1.82 8.27 11.96
CA VAL A 164 -1.57 6.83 11.91
C VAL A 164 -0.10 6.59 11.55
N PRO A 165 0.71 6.00 12.44
CA PRO A 165 2.09 5.64 12.12
C PRO A 165 2.14 4.51 11.11
N TRP A 166 3.21 4.49 10.29
CA TRP A 166 3.45 3.44 9.30
C TRP A 166 4.90 2.95 9.33
N HIS A 167 5.13 1.71 8.92
CA HIS A 167 6.45 1.17 8.62
C HIS A 167 6.42 0.32 7.35
N ALA A 168 7.51 0.35 6.60
CA ALA A 168 7.85 -0.66 5.61
C ALA A 168 9.01 -1.51 6.18
N TYR A 169 8.73 -2.78 6.47
CA TYR A 169 9.73 -3.76 6.91
C TYR A 169 10.26 -4.50 5.69
N VAL A 170 11.51 -4.29 5.37
CA VAL A 170 12.12 -4.70 4.10
C VAL A 170 13.30 -5.65 4.35
N GLU A 171 13.31 -6.80 3.70
CA GLU A 171 14.44 -7.73 3.80
C GLU A 171 15.68 -7.21 3.05
N ASP A 172 16.83 -7.65 3.51
CA ASP A 172 18.16 -7.41 2.94
C ASP A 172 18.58 -5.94 2.82
N ILE A 173 17.98 -5.04 3.59
CA ILE A 173 18.46 -3.68 3.73
C ILE A 173 19.29 -3.48 5.01
N PRO A 174 20.32 -2.60 4.97
CA PRO A 174 21.25 -2.46 6.10
C PRO A 174 20.72 -1.59 7.25
N GLY A 175 19.58 -0.96 7.17
CA GLY A 175 19.08 -0.01 8.17
C GLY A 175 19.93 1.28 8.34
N GLY A 176 19.32 2.30 8.95
CA GLY A 176 19.98 3.58 9.22
C GLY A 176 20.23 4.45 7.99
N LYS A 177 19.81 4.00 6.81
CA LYS A 177 19.81 4.76 5.56
C LYS A 177 18.54 4.43 4.76
N CYS A 178 18.08 5.39 3.98
CA CYS A 178 17.00 5.17 3.01
C CYS A 178 17.52 4.27 1.87
N PRO A 179 16.90 3.10 1.63
CA PRO A 179 17.39 2.11 0.68
C PRO A 179 16.87 2.40 -0.75
N ILE A 180 17.36 3.47 -1.38
CA ILE A 180 16.91 3.94 -2.71
C ILE A 180 17.64 3.26 -3.89
N VAL A 181 18.41 2.21 -3.67
CA VAL A 181 19.14 1.49 -4.71
C VAL A 181 19.01 -0.01 -4.46
N SER A 182 18.59 -0.73 -5.49
CA SER A 182 18.54 -2.20 -5.47
C SER A 182 19.93 -2.81 -5.28
N ASN A 183 20.04 -3.83 -4.44
CA ASN A 183 21.30 -4.50 -4.16
C ASN A 183 21.10 -5.94 -3.67
N GLY A 184 21.82 -6.90 -4.28
CA GLY A 184 21.71 -8.31 -3.92
C GLY A 184 20.30 -8.84 -4.17
N PHE A 185 19.64 -9.35 -3.14
CA PHE A 185 18.26 -9.83 -3.22
C PHE A 185 17.23 -8.75 -2.87
N TYR A 186 17.65 -7.57 -2.46
CA TYR A 186 16.78 -6.41 -2.26
C TYR A 186 16.47 -5.71 -3.59
N ALA A 187 15.19 -5.52 -3.90
CA ALA A 187 14.72 -4.75 -5.04
C ALA A 187 13.94 -3.52 -4.55
N VAL A 188 14.43 -2.31 -4.83
CA VAL A 188 13.76 -1.07 -4.38
C VAL A 188 12.38 -0.88 -5.01
N LYS A 189 12.16 -1.42 -6.22
CA LYS A 189 10.86 -1.39 -6.90
C LYS A 189 9.74 -2.06 -6.08
N HIS A 190 10.09 -2.93 -5.12
CA HIS A 190 9.15 -3.59 -4.21
C HIS A 190 8.87 -2.75 -2.94
N VAL A 191 9.30 -1.50 -2.89
CA VAL A 191 9.07 -0.56 -1.77
C VAL A 191 8.42 0.71 -2.32
N PRO A 192 7.08 0.74 -2.51
CA PRO A 192 6.42 1.84 -3.21
C PRO A 192 6.66 3.21 -2.58
N MET A 193 6.80 3.27 -1.26
CA MET A 193 7.06 4.51 -0.52
C MET A 193 8.39 5.17 -0.93
N ALA A 194 9.35 4.40 -1.47
CA ALA A 194 10.64 4.91 -1.94
C ALA A 194 10.55 5.74 -3.23
N PHE A 195 9.37 5.84 -3.84
CA PHE A 195 9.14 6.58 -5.07
C PHE A 195 8.39 7.91 -4.87
N PHE A 196 8.15 8.35 -3.63
CA PHE A 196 7.45 9.60 -3.34
C PHE A 196 8.40 10.63 -2.72
N ASP A 197 8.34 11.86 -3.24
CA ASP A 197 9.27 12.94 -2.88
C ASP A 197 9.19 13.38 -1.41
N ASP A 198 8.04 13.27 -0.78
CA ASP A 198 7.87 13.57 0.65
C ASP A 198 8.45 12.48 1.56
N VAL A 199 8.72 11.28 1.04
CA VAL A 199 9.38 10.19 1.75
C VAL A 199 10.89 10.21 1.50
N VAL A 200 11.33 10.26 0.23
CA VAL A 200 12.76 10.09 -0.12
C VAL A 200 13.47 11.40 -0.45
N GLY A 201 12.74 12.51 -0.51
CA GLY A 201 13.26 13.80 -0.96
C GLY A 201 13.25 13.95 -2.48
N SER A 202 13.49 15.19 -2.96
CA SER A 202 13.62 15.49 -4.38
C SER A 202 14.86 16.38 -4.60
N PRO A 203 15.98 15.84 -5.12
CA PRO A 203 16.20 14.46 -5.57
C PRO A 203 16.21 13.45 -4.41
N PRO A 204 15.99 12.12 -4.70
CA PRO A 204 16.04 11.06 -3.70
C PRO A 204 17.37 11.02 -2.93
N SER A 205 17.29 10.80 -1.61
CA SER A 205 18.46 10.83 -0.73
C SER A 205 18.47 9.64 0.23
N THR A 206 19.63 9.00 0.37
CA THR A 206 19.85 7.95 1.37
C THR A 206 19.75 8.44 2.83
N THR A 207 19.67 9.75 3.04
CA THR A 207 19.55 10.38 4.36
C THR A 207 18.19 11.08 4.56
N ALA A 208 17.22 10.86 3.67
CA ALA A 208 15.87 11.42 3.79
C ALA A 208 15.25 10.97 5.13
N PRO A 209 14.90 11.91 6.04
CA PRO A 209 14.53 11.56 7.41
C PRO A 209 13.29 10.68 7.51
N GLU A 210 12.27 10.95 6.69
CA GLU A 210 11.02 10.18 6.65
C GLU A 210 11.28 8.73 6.24
N CYS A 211 12.07 8.52 5.19
CA CYS A 211 12.45 7.20 4.72
C CYS A 211 13.31 6.45 5.75
N VAL A 212 14.34 7.09 6.30
CA VAL A 212 15.23 6.46 7.30
C VAL A 212 14.46 6.02 8.55
N ALA A 213 13.43 6.77 8.93
CA ALA A 213 12.62 6.47 10.11
C ALA A 213 11.63 5.33 9.88
N ASN A 214 11.11 5.17 8.66
CA ASN A 214 9.95 4.30 8.42
C ASN A 214 10.23 3.12 7.48
N VAL A 215 11.24 3.19 6.60
CA VAL A 215 11.70 2.06 5.78
C VAL A 215 12.85 1.38 6.51
N VAL A 216 12.55 0.29 7.19
CA VAL A 216 13.43 -0.33 8.18
C VAL A 216 13.73 -1.79 7.83
N PRO A 217 14.86 -2.36 8.29
CA PRO A 217 15.16 -3.76 8.07
C PRO A 217 14.06 -4.67 8.61
N TYR A 218 13.72 -5.71 7.85
CA TYR A 218 12.72 -6.71 8.24
C TYR A 218 13.00 -7.33 9.62
N THR A 219 14.26 -7.49 9.98
CA THR A 219 14.66 -8.02 11.29
C THR A 219 14.15 -7.20 12.47
N GLN A 220 13.80 -5.92 12.25
CA GLN A 220 13.21 -5.06 13.28
C GLN A 220 11.78 -5.50 13.63
N LEU A 221 11.02 -6.08 12.68
CA LEU A 221 9.63 -6.50 12.89
C LEU A 221 9.51 -7.42 14.11
N ALA A 222 10.39 -8.40 14.27
CA ALA A 222 10.36 -9.31 15.41
C ALA A 222 10.51 -8.58 16.77
N THR A 223 11.35 -7.56 16.80
CA THR A 223 11.54 -6.72 17.99
C THR A 223 10.29 -5.88 18.30
N ASP A 224 9.71 -5.28 17.26
CA ASP A 224 8.55 -4.40 17.40
C ASP A 224 7.28 -5.21 17.77
N LEU A 225 7.10 -6.41 17.20
CA LEU A 225 6.04 -7.35 17.58
C LEU A 225 6.17 -7.75 19.06
N ALA A 226 7.37 -8.15 19.49
CA ALA A 226 7.63 -8.56 20.88
C ALA A 226 7.41 -7.41 21.88
N ALA A 227 7.72 -6.18 21.48
CA ALA A 227 7.53 -4.99 22.30
C ALA A 227 6.11 -4.39 22.20
N ASN A 228 5.25 -4.93 21.36
CA ASN A 228 3.94 -4.37 20.98
C ASN A 228 4.04 -2.90 20.52
N LYS A 229 5.00 -2.63 19.60
CA LYS A 229 5.33 -1.29 19.09
C LYS A 229 5.28 -1.21 17.57
N VAL A 230 4.62 -2.15 16.91
CA VAL A 230 4.37 -2.04 15.46
C VAL A 230 3.52 -0.81 15.15
N ALA A 231 3.66 -0.28 13.96
CA ALA A 231 2.87 0.83 13.47
C ALA A 231 1.39 0.45 13.25
N GLY A 232 0.51 1.43 13.03
CA GLY A 232 -0.86 1.16 12.62
C GLY A 232 -0.93 0.48 11.24
N TYR A 233 -0.05 0.90 10.30
CA TYR A 233 0.08 0.28 8.98
C TYR A 233 1.52 -0.24 8.79
N ASN A 234 1.64 -1.53 8.44
CA ASN A 234 2.91 -2.24 8.30
C ASN A 234 2.96 -2.92 6.94
N PHE A 235 3.73 -2.36 6.00
CA PHE A 235 4.01 -2.95 4.71
C PHE A 235 5.22 -3.88 4.84
N ILE A 236 5.13 -5.10 4.34
CA ILE A 236 6.18 -6.12 4.49
C ILE A 236 6.63 -6.56 3.11
N THR A 237 7.90 -6.37 2.83
CA THR A 237 8.54 -6.72 1.56
C THR A 237 9.59 -7.80 1.82
N PRO A 238 9.31 -9.06 1.48
CA PRO A 238 10.34 -10.09 1.42
C PRO A 238 11.36 -9.76 0.32
N ASN A 239 12.53 -10.40 0.35
CA ASN A 239 13.49 -10.28 -0.74
C ASN A 239 13.03 -11.08 -1.96
N VAL A 240 13.66 -10.87 -3.13
CA VAL A 240 13.22 -11.45 -4.40
C VAL A 240 13.25 -12.98 -4.48
N CYS A 241 13.86 -13.68 -3.52
CA CYS A 241 13.76 -15.13 -3.42
C CYS A 241 12.54 -15.54 -2.58
N ASP A 242 12.32 -14.81 -1.50
CA ASP A 242 11.29 -15.11 -0.50
C ASP A 242 9.91 -14.57 -0.91
N ASP A 243 9.86 -13.60 -1.85
CA ASP A 243 8.61 -13.06 -2.40
C ASP A 243 8.04 -13.86 -3.59
N MET A 244 8.72 -14.88 -4.07
CA MET A 244 8.43 -15.72 -5.25
C MET A 244 8.86 -15.13 -6.61
N HIS A 245 9.48 -13.93 -6.69
CA HIS A 245 9.94 -13.32 -7.93
C HIS A 245 11.10 -14.14 -8.58
N GLY A 246 12.10 -14.40 -7.76
CA GLY A 246 13.28 -15.14 -8.18
C GLY A 246 14.29 -14.33 -8.97
N GLN A 247 15.54 -14.70 -8.77
CA GLN A 247 16.68 -14.27 -9.58
C GLN A 247 17.81 -15.31 -9.47
N ALA A 248 18.94 -15.09 -10.15
CA ALA A 248 20.11 -15.95 -10.01
C ALA A 248 20.56 -16.03 -8.54
N GLY A 249 20.58 -17.24 -7.98
CA GLY A 249 20.90 -17.49 -6.56
C GLY A 249 19.71 -17.89 -5.69
N CYS A 250 18.49 -17.70 -6.15
CA CYS A 250 17.28 -18.22 -5.49
C CYS A 250 17.10 -19.73 -5.74
N GLY A 251 16.12 -20.36 -5.07
CA GLY A 251 15.74 -21.74 -5.28
C GLY A 251 15.20 -22.01 -6.69
N ALA A 252 15.03 -23.29 -7.02
CA ALA A 252 14.48 -23.69 -8.32
C ALA A 252 12.94 -23.68 -8.35
N ASP A 253 12.29 -23.61 -7.20
CA ASP A 253 10.84 -23.60 -7.03
C ASP A 253 10.46 -22.39 -6.18
N LEU A 254 10.21 -21.28 -6.85
CA LEU A 254 9.98 -19.97 -6.23
C LEU A 254 8.71 -19.94 -5.38
N VAL A 255 7.66 -20.64 -5.81
CA VAL A 255 6.43 -20.80 -5.03
C VAL A 255 6.72 -21.48 -3.71
N LYS A 256 7.59 -22.51 -3.72
CA LYS A 256 8.00 -23.22 -2.51
C LYS A 256 8.86 -22.36 -1.59
N ASP A 257 9.73 -21.54 -2.15
CA ASP A 257 10.59 -20.64 -1.37
C ASP A 257 9.71 -19.64 -0.62
N GLY A 258 8.79 -18.95 -1.28
CA GLY A 258 7.87 -18.02 -0.64
C GLY A 258 6.87 -18.69 0.32
N ASP A 259 6.35 -19.89 0.00
CA ASP A 259 5.51 -20.65 0.94
C ASP A 259 6.27 -21.04 2.22
N THR A 260 7.55 -21.36 2.07
CA THR A 260 8.43 -21.68 3.21
C THR A 260 8.69 -20.43 4.07
N TRP A 261 8.94 -19.28 3.44
CA TRP A 261 9.09 -18.01 4.12
C TRP A 261 7.79 -17.63 4.87
N LEU A 262 6.64 -17.71 4.21
CA LEU A 262 5.34 -17.46 4.86
C LEU A 262 5.10 -18.40 6.04
N ALA A 263 5.49 -19.68 5.94
CA ALA A 263 5.36 -20.64 7.04
C ALA A 263 6.22 -20.29 8.25
N ALA A 264 7.35 -19.61 8.04
CA ALA A 264 8.22 -19.16 9.12
C ALA A 264 7.77 -17.83 9.74
N GLU A 265 7.24 -16.91 8.92
CA GLU A 265 7.03 -15.53 9.33
C GLU A 265 5.59 -15.22 9.77
N VAL A 266 4.58 -15.73 9.06
CA VAL A 266 3.16 -15.48 9.39
C VAL A 266 2.81 -15.87 10.84
N PRO A 267 3.25 -17.03 11.38
CA PRO A 267 2.96 -17.38 12.77
C PRO A 267 3.45 -16.36 13.80
N LYS A 268 4.54 -15.62 13.52
CA LYS A 268 5.08 -14.58 14.42
C LYS A 268 4.11 -13.39 14.50
N ILE A 269 3.55 -12.99 13.37
CA ILE A 269 2.55 -11.91 13.31
C ILE A 269 1.28 -12.35 14.03
N LEU A 270 0.75 -13.54 13.73
CA LEU A 270 -0.47 -14.06 14.35
C LEU A 270 -0.34 -14.26 15.87
N ALA A 271 0.86 -14.54 16.37
CA ALA A 271 1.14 -14.67 17.79
C ALA A 271 1.25 -13.34 18.53
N SER A 272 1.44 -12.22 17.81
CA SER A 272 1.65 -10.90 18.41
C SER A 272 0.41 -10.35 19.10
N GLN A 273 0.63 -9.43 20.05
CA GLN A 273 -0.47 -8.71 20.70
C GLN A 273 -1.20 -7.80 19.71
N ALA A 274 -0.46 -7.12 18.84
CA ALA A 274 -1.04 -6.24 17.83
C ALA A 274 -2.03 -6.95 16.88
N TYR A 275 -1.76 -8.21 16.53
CA TYR A 275 -2.72 -9.02 15.76
C TYR A 275 -3.92 -9.43 16.62
N LYS A 276 -3.70 -9.90 17.86
CA LYS A 276 -4.76 -10.33 18.76
C LYS A 276 -5.71 -9.21 19.19
N ASP A 277 -5.22 -7.98 19.23
CA ASP A 277 -5.98 -6.78 19.54
C ASP A 277 -6.64 -6.18 18.27
N ASP A 278 -7.37 -7.01 17.55
CA ASP A 278 -8.09 -6.64 16.32
C ASP A 278 -7.17 -6.24 15.15
N GLY A 279 -6.01 -6.88 15.01
CA GLY A 279 -5.15 -6.73 13.83
C GLY A 279 -5.68 -7.49 12.61
N ALA A 280 -5.26 -7.08 11.42
CA ALA A 280 -5.52 -7.78 10.17
C ALA A 280 -4.23 -7.97 9.37
N LEU A 281 -4.01 -9.20 8.91
CA LEU A 281 -2.93 -9.56 7.99
C LEU A 281 -3.52 -9.84 6.62
N PHE A 282 -3.03 -9.12 5.62
CA PHE A 282 -3.34 -9.28 4.20
C PHE A 282 -2.12 -9.86 3.49
N ILE A 283 -2.34 -10.85 2.63
CA ILE A 283 -1.28 -11.45 1.79
C ILE A 283 -1.81 -11.48 0.36
N THR A 284 -1.09 -10.86 -0.57
CA THR A 284 -1.43 -10.84 -2.00
C THR A 284 -0.16 -10.79 -2.84
N TRP A 285 -0.31 -10.85 -4.15
CA TRP A 285 0.76 -10.74 -5.13
C TRP A 285 0.64 -9.40 -5.86
N ASP A 286 1.74 -8.91 -6.43
CA ASP A 286 1.78 -7.61 -7.11
C ASP A 286 1.08 -7.64 -8.47
N GLU A 287 1.35 -8.67 -9.28
CA GLU A 287 0.78 -8.84 -10.61
C GLU A 287 0.66 -10.31 -11.02
N SER A 288 -0.09 -10.54 -12.09
CA SER A 288 -0.25 -11.86 -12.70
C SER A 288 0.80 -12.15 -13.76
N GLU A 289 1.09 -13.44 -14.01
CA GLU A 289 1.98 -13.90 -15.07
C GLU A 289 1.22 -14.29 -16.33
N GLY A 290 1.75 -13.90 -17.51
CA GLY A 290 1.32 -14.38 -18.81
C GLY A 290 -0.04 -13.87 -19.28
N GLY A 291 -0.63 -12.87 -18.63
CA GLY A 291 -1.91 -12.25 -18.96
C GLY A 291 -2.60 -11.70 -17.73
N GLU A 292 -3.85 -11.26 -17.87
CA GLU A 292 -4.65 -10.62 -16.83
C GLU A 292 -5.46 -11.68 -16.06
N PHE A 293 -4.88 -12.27 -15.05
CA PHE A 293 -5.51 -13.31 -14.23
C PHE A 293 -5.68 -12.85 -12.78
N PRO A 294 -6.59 -13.46 -12.00
CA PRO A 294 -6.64 -13.24 -10.55
C PRO A 294 -5.30 -13.60 -9.90
N ILE A 295 -4.87 -12.78 -8.96
CA ILE A 295 -3.69 -13.00 -8.11
C ILE A 295 -4.07 -13.45 -6.71
N GLY A 296 -5.34 -13.28 -6.31
CA GLY A 296 -5.85 -13.68 -5.01
C GLY A 296 -5.51 -12.71 -3.87
N MET A 297 -6.28 -12.79 -2.80
CA MET A 297 -6.04 -12.06 -1.56
C MET A 297 -6.40 -12.95 -0.38
N ILE A 298 -5.50 -13.16 0.55
CA ILE A 298 -5.71 -13.91 1.78
C ILE A 298 -5.82 -12.92 2.95
N VAL A 299 -6.84 -13.07 3.78
CA VAL A 299 -7.09 -12.20 4.94
C VAL A 299 -7.21 -13.02 6.22
N LEU A 300 -6.35 -12.70 7.17
CA LEU A 300 -6.35 -13.27 8.52
C LEU A 300 -6.62 -12.15 9.53
N SER A 301 -7.63 -12.30 10.35
CA SER A 301 -7.96 -11.34 11.43
C SER A 301 -8.85 -12.02 12.47
N PRO A 302 -8.77 -11.66 13.77
CA PRO A 302 -9.78 -12.02 14.73
C PRO A 302 -11.20 -11.56 14.34
N LEU A 303 -11.29 -10.51 13.54
CA LEU A 303 -12.54 -9.97 13.02
C LEU A 303 -12.90 -10.53 11.62
N GLY A 304 -12.04 -11.32 11.02
CA GLY A 304 -12.26 -11.94 9.72
C GLY A 304 -13.30 -13.06 9.77
N LYS A 305 -13.96 -13.32 8.64
CA LYS A 305 -14.88 -14.46 8.51
C LYS A 305 -14.17 -15.80 8.72
N GLY A 306 -12.89 -15.91 8.35
CA GLY A 306 -12.07 -17.11 8.60
C GLY A 306 -12.68 -18.39 8.04
N GLY A 307 -12.21 -19.55 8.57
CA GLY A 307 -12.83 -20.85 8.28
C GLY A 307 -12.86 -21.26 6.81
N GLY A 308 -11.97 -20.71 5.97
CA GLY A 308 -11.93 -20.96 4.54
C GLY A 308 -13.01 -20.20 3.75
N TYR A 309 -13.64 -19.18 4.36
CA TYR A 309 -14.60 -18.33 3.63
C TYR A 309 -13.95 -17.74 2.38
N SER A 310 -14.67 -17.76 1.26
CA SER A 310 -14.21 -17.10 0.04
C SER A 310 -15.35 -16.40 -0.70
N ASN A 311 -15.01 -15.37 -1.47
CA ASN A 311 -15.93 -14.73 -2.39
C ASN A 311 -15.30 -14.59 -3.79
N THR A 312 -16.14 -14.24 -4.76
CA THR A 312 -15.76 -13.98 -6.15
C THR A 312 -16.02 -12.53 -6.55
N THR A 313 -16.18 -11.65 -5.57
CA THR A 313 -16.25 -10.20 -5.82
C THR A 313 -14.97 -9.76 -6.48
N LYS A 314 -15.07 -8.94 -7.52
CA LYS A 314 -13.91 -8.44 -8.22
C LYS A 314 -13.28 -7.30 -7.42
N TYR A 315 -12.02 -7.48 -7.07
CA TYR A 315 -11.20 -6.52 -6.36
C TYR A 315 -9.93 -6.22 -7.14
N PHE A 316 -9.29 -5.10 -6.77
CA PHE A 316 -8.01 -4.64 -7.31
C PHE A 316 -7.11 -4.14 -6.17
N HIS A 317 -5.85 -3.80 -6.47
CA HIS A 317 -4.99 -3.09 -5.52
C HIS A 317 -5.63 -1.82 -4.97
N SER A 318 -6.40 -1.10 -5.78
CA SER A 318 -7.22 0.03 -5.33
C SER A 318 -8.24 -0.34 -4.25
N SER A 319 -8.74 -1.60 -4.25
CA SER A 319 -9.61 -2.11 -3.18
C SER A 319 -8.86 -2.25 -1.86
N MET A 320 -7.58 -2.63 -1.89
CA MET A 320 -6.73 -2.68 -0.69
C MET A 320 -6.45 -1.27 -0.17
N VAL A 321 -6.13 -0.30 -1.05
CA VAL A 321 -5.97 1.11 -0.67
C VAL A 321 -7.24 1.59 0.03
N ARG A 322 -8.41 1.40 -0.59
CA ARG A 322 -9.70 1.77 0.00
C ARG A 322 -9.95 1.09 1.34
N THR A 323 -9.55 -0.17 1.49
CA THR A 323 -9.70 -0.92 2.73
C THR A 323 -8.90 -0.26 3.86
N VAL A 324 -7.64 0.09 3.62
CA VAL A 324 -6.79 0.77 4.61
C VAL A 324 -7.35 2.15 4.95
N GLU A 325 -7.76 2.92 3.95
CA GLU A 325 -8.41 4.22 4.14
C GLU A 325 -9.68 4.11 5.01
N THR A 326 -10.51 3.08 4.75
CA THR A 326 -11.73 2.83 5.53
C THR A 326 -11.42 2.44 6.97
N ILE A 327 -10.48 1.53 7.20
CA ILE A 327 -10.02 1.09 8.53
C ILE A 327 -9.60 2.30 9.38
N PHE A 328 -8.82 3.20 8.83
CA PHE A 328 -8.30 4.36 9.56
C PHE A 328 -9.19 5.62 9.46
N GLY A 329 -10.42 5.47 8.97
CA GLY A 329 -11.41 6.53 8.97
C GLY A 329 -11.14 7.67 7.99
N ILE A 330 -10.25 7.47 7.01
CA ILE A 330 -9.96 8.43 5.94
C ILE A 330 -11.17 8.49 5.01
N LYS A 331 -11.65 9.70 4.70
CA LYS A 331 -12.89 9.90 3.92
C LYS A 331 -12.65 10.36 2.50
N THR A 332 -11.46 10.83 2.18
CA THR A 332 -11.06 11.22 0.82
C THR A 332 -10.21 10.09 0.24
N PHE A 333 -10.83 9.28 -0.59
CA PHE A 333 -10.18 8.11 -1.17
C PHE A 333 -9.27 8.48 -2.33
N LEU A 334 -8.12 7.80 -2.42
CA LEU A 334 -7.11 8.02 -3.46
C LEU A 334 -7.57 7.47 -4.81
N ASN A 335 -7.46 8.28 -5.83
CA ASN A 335 -7.61 7.93 -7.24
C ASN A 335 -8.68 6.84 -7.50
N ASP A 336 -8.31 5.68 -8.05
CA ASP A 336 -9.25 4.59 -8.34
C ASP A 336 -9.81 3.90 -7.07
N ALA A 337 -9.19 4.05 -5.91
CA ALA A 337 -9.75 3.54 -4.66
C ALA A 337 -11.16 4.12 -4.37
N ALA A 338 -11.43 5.34 -4.85
CA ALA A 338 -12.77 5.94 -4.76
C ALA A 338 -13.86 5.16 -5.52
N ASN A 339 -13.47 4.37 -6.52
CA ASN A 339 -14.38 3.65 -7.43
C ASN A 339 -14.48 2.16 -7.11
N GLN A 340 -13.62 1.62 -6.23
CA GLN A 340 -13.57 0.19 -5.94
C GLN A 340 -14.30 -0.17 -4.64
N PRO A 341 -14.82 -1.38 -4.50
CA PRO A 341 -15.26 -1.90 -3.21
C PRO A 341 -14.05 -2.10 -2.28
N ASP A 342 -14.25 -1.91 -0.98
CA ASP A 342 -13.29 -2.38 0.02
C ASP A 342 -13.41 -3.91 0.25
N LEU A 343 -12.49 -4.47 1.05
CA LEU A 343 -12.45 -5.89 1.38
C LEU A 343 -13.36 -6.25 2.58
N GLY A 344 -14.29 -5.37 2.97
CA GLY A 344 -15.15 -5.55 4.14
C GLY A 344 -15.97 -6.83 4.13
N ASP A 345 -16.31 -7.38 2.95
CA ASP A 345 -17.00 -8.68 2.88
C ASP A 345 -16.15 -9.87 3.39
N LEU A 346 -14.85 -9.71 3.56
CA LEU A 346 -14.00 -10.76 4.14
C LEU A 346 -13.99 -10.71 5.68
N PHE A 347 -14.71 -9.77 6.29
CA PHE A 347 -14.83 -9.59 7.74
C PHE A 347 -16.24 -9.90 8.25
N THR A 348 -16.35 -10.24 9.53
CA THR A 348 -17.65 -10.58 10.18
C THR A 348 -18.45 -9.34 10.56
N THR A 349 -17.77 -8.28 10.90
CA THR A 349 -18.31 -6.92 11.09
C THR A 349 -17.59 -6.05 10.07
N GLY A 350 -18.19 -4.97 9.60
CA GLY A 350 -17.49 -4.05 8.69
C GLY A 350 -16.10 -3.65 9.21
N LEU A 351 -15.28 -3.07 8.33
CA LEU A 351 -13.92 -2.61 8.63
C LEU A 351 -13.90 -1.54 9.71
#